data_4a00ce18ee7332eadae2cabf7bda1f38
#
_entry.id   4a00ce18ee7332eadae2cabf7bda1f38
#
_cell.length_a   1.000
_cell.length_b   1.000
_cell.length_c   1.000
_cell.angle_alpha   90.00
_cell.angle_beta   90.00
_cell.angle_gamma   90.00
#
_symmetry.space_group_name_H-M   'P 1'
#
loop_
_entity.id
_entity.type
_entity.pdbx_description
1 polymer ?
#
loop_
_entity_poly.entity_id
_entity_poly.type
_entity_poly.pdbx_seq_one_letter_code
_entity_poly.pdbx_strand_id
1 'polypeptide(L)'
;MTQAVQKTEVRVSGDLHAEITLFYARQMRTVDALDVESFADTFTEDGVVVHANGVRAEGRADMVAGMYRNRPRYKDVALRHWFDHLVIEPEDDDTVRVSYYSLVTHTDREGNVTFEPTFTVDDVLVRREGRLYTKSRVIHRDMPVEL
;
A
#
# COMPACT_ATOMS: atom_id res chain seq x y z
N MET A 1 -12.21 -24.00 35.32
CA MET A 1 -13.01 -23.43 34.23
C MET A 1 -12.21 -22.28 33.61
N THR A 2 -11.69 -22.46 32.43
CA THR A 2 -10.97 -21.40 31.71
C THR A 2 -12.02 -20.54 31.04
N GLN A 3 -12.21 -19.31 31.51
CA GLN A 3 -13.01 -18.32 30.80
C GLN A 3 -12.30 -18.01 29.48
N ALA A 4 -12.93 -18.36 28.36
CA ALA A 4 -12.50 -17.89 27.05
C ALA A 4 -12.60 -16.36 27.06
N VAL A 5 -11.45 -15.68 26.94
CA VAL A 5 -11.41 -14.24 26.71
C VAL A 5 -12.06 -14.02 25.34
N GLN A 6 -13.29 -13.53 25.33
CA GLN A 6 -13.93 -13.06 24.11
C GLN A 6 -13.08 -11.91 23.58
N LYS A 7 -12.38 -12.18 22.48
CA LYS A 7 -11.67 -11.14 21.73
C LYS A 7 -12.73 -10.17 21.22
N THR A 8 -12.81 -8.98 21.80
CA THR A 8 -13.74 -7.94 21.36
C THR A 8 -13.37 -7.58 19.94
N GLU A 9 -14.24 -7.88 18.99
CA GLU A 9 -14.07 -7.49 17.60
C GLU A 9 -14.06 -5.95 17.55
N VAL A 10 -12.92 -5.36 17.12
CA VAL A 10 -12.81 -3.91 16.95
C VAL A 10 -13.65 -3.54 15.73
N ARG A 11 -14.73 -2.79 15.97
CA ARG A 11 -15.58 -2.29 14.89
C ARG A 11 -14.90 -1.12 14.21
N VAL A 12 -14.73 -1.22 12.87
CA VAL A 12 -14.28 -0.13 12.02
C VAL A 12 -15.50 0.71 11.62
N SER A 13 -15.43 2.03 11.81
CA SER A 13 -16.49 2.92 11.36
C SER A 13 -16.54 2.97 9.82
N GLY A 14 -17.74 3.19 9.26
CA GLY A 14 -17.91 3.39 7.83
C GLY A 14 -17.10 4.60 7.31
N ASP A 15 -17.02 5.66 8.10
CA ASP A 15 -16.26 6.86 7.75
C ASP A 15 -14.75 6.58 7.64
N LEU A 16 -14.17 5.86 8.59
CA LEU A 16 -12.76 5.47 8.53
C LEU A 16 -12.49 4.55 7.35
N HIS A 17 -13.36 3.58 7.09
CA HIS A 17 -13.23 2.69 5.93
C HIS A 17 -13.25 3.49 4.62
N ALA A 18 -14.20 4.40 4.46
CA ALA A 18 -14.30 5.26 3.28
C ALA A 18 -13.08 6.16 3.12
N GLU A 19 -12.58 6.75 4.21
CA GLU A 19 -11.40 7.60 4.21
C GLU A 19 -10.14 6.83 3.76
N ILE A 20 -9.93 5.63 4.30
CA ILE A 20 -8.78 4.77 3.94
C ILE A 20 -8.89 4.31 2.49
N THR A 21 -10.06 3.90 2.04
CA THR A 21 -10.30 3.51 0.64
C THR A 21 -9.98 4.67 -0.32
N LEU A 22 -10.43 5.88 0.00
CA LEU A 22 -10.13 7.07 -0.81
C LEU A 22 -8.63 7.42 -0.76
N PHE A 23 -8.00 7.29 0.40
CA PHE A 23 -6.56 7.51 0.54
C PHE A 23 -5.75 6.60 -0.41
N TYR A 24 -6.04 5.30 -0.43
CA TYR A 24 -5.37 4.37 -1.33
C TYR A 24 -5.68 4.63 -2.81
N ALA A 25 -6.92 4.98 -3.13
CA ALA A 25 -7.29 5.32 -4.50
C ALA A 25 -6.47 6.52 -5.02
N ARG A 26 -6.26 7.53 -4.20
CA ARG A 26 -5.43 8.70 -4.54
C ARG A 26 -3.95 8.34 -4.61
N GLN A 27 -3.43 7.62 -3.62
CA GLN A 27 -2.04 7.21 -3.58
C GLN A 27 -1.66 6.37 -4.82
N MET A 28 -2.48 5.37 -5.16
CA MET A 28 -2.19 4.49 -6.30
C MET A 28 -2.31 5.21 -7.64
N ARG A 29 -3.21 6.18 -7.76
CA ARG A 29 -3.30 6.99 -8.98
C ARG A 29 -2.06 7.83 -9.22
N THR A 30 -1.35 8.26 -8.19
CA THR A 30 -0.07 8.99 -8.36
C THR A 30 1.03 8.06 -8.90
N VAL A 31 1.17 6.87 -8.34
CA VAL A 31 2.18 5.90 -8.85
C VAL A 31 1.83 5.40 -10.24
N ASP A 32 0.55 5.17 -10.54
CA ASP A 32 0.09 4.76 -11.87
C ASP A 32 0.35 5.83 -12.92
N ALA A 33 0.34 7.10 -12.54
CA ALA A 33 0.71 8.23 -13.39
C ALA A 33 2.21 8.47 -13.47
N LEU A 34 3.03 7.68 -12.76
CA LEU A 34 4.48 7.88 -12.60
C LEU A 34 4.84 9.24 -12.01
N ASP A 35 3.94 9.81 -11.22
CA ASP A 35 4.14 11.06 -10.47
C ASP A 35 4.85 10.73 -9.14
N VAL A 36 6.17 10.69 -9.24
CA VAL A 36 7.05 10.19 -8.17
C VAL A 36 6.94 11.05 -6.91
N GLU A 37 6.97 12.36 -7.06
CA GLU A 37 6.91 13.29 -5.94
C GLU A 37 5.57 13.23 -5.21
N SER A 38 4.48 13.27 -5.95
CA SER A 38 3.13 13.17 -5.35
C SER A 38 2.92 11.85 -4.64
N PHE A 39 3.46 10.76 -5.17
CA PHE A 39 3.42 9.46 -4.48
C PHE A 39 4.21 9.51 -3.17
N ALA A 40 5.45 9.98 -3.21
CA ALA A 40 6.31 10.08 -2.03
C ALA A 40 5.69 10.97 -0.94
N ASP A 41 4.97 12.04 -1.32
CA ASP A 41 4.29 12.95 -0.40
C ASP A 41 3.11 12.30 0.35
N THR A 42 2.65 11.13 -0.08
CA THR A 42 1.65 10.34 0.66
C THR A 42 2.24 9.54 1.82
N PHE A 43 3.55 9.49 1.93
CA PHE A 43 4.28 8.87 3.05
C PHE A 43 4.72 9.93 4.06
N THR A 44 4.99 9.51 5.28
CA THR A 44 5.74 10.36 6.22
C THR A 44 7.15 10.61 5.68
N GLU A 45 7.80 11.68 6.11
CA GLU A 45 9.15 12.02 5.62
C GLU A 45 10.16 10.89 5.86
N ASP A 46 10.03 10.21 6.99
CA ASP A 46 10.83 9.04 7.39
C ASP A 46 10.19 7.70 7.02
N GLY A 47 9.18 7.71 6.16
CA GLY A 47 8.43 6.51 5.77
C GLY A 47 9.32 5.43 5.16
N VAL A 48 8.95 4.17 5.39
CA VAL A 48 9.73 3.00 4.95
C VAL A 48 8.89 2.10 4.07
N VAL A 49 9.47 1.65 2.96
CA VAL A 49 8.91 0.57 2.13
C VAL A 49 9.89 -0.59 2.10
N VAL A 50 9.41 -1.78 2.48
CA VAL A 50 10.15 -3.03 2.35
C VAL A 50 9.53 -3.82 1.20
N HIS A 51 10.28 -3.96 0.11
CA HIS A 51 9.82 -4.70 -1.07
C HIS A 51 9.93 -6.22 -0.86
N ALA A 52 9.17 -6.99 -1.63
CA ALA A 52 9.14 -8.45 -1.53
C ALA A 52 10.49 -9.14 -1.77
N ASN A 53 11.41 -8.49 -2.48
CA ASN A 53 12.79 -8.94 -2.70
C ASN A 53 13.75 -8.53 -1.57
N GLY A 54 13.24 -7.91 -0.49
CA GLY A 54 14.03 -7.44 0.65
C GLY A 54 14.67 -6.06 0.47
N VAL A 55 14.56 -5.45 -0.70
CA VAL A 55 15.04 -4.07 -0.92
C VAL A 55 14.22 -3.11 -0.09
N ARG A 56 14.89 -2.20 0.62
CA ARG A 56 14.27 -1.20 1.48
C ARG A 56 14.46 0.19 0.90
N ALA A 57 13.40 0.99 0.93
CA ALA A 57 13.48 2.43 0.74
C ALA A 57 13.23 3.10 2.10
N GLU A 58 14.18 3.84 2.60
CA GLU A 58 14.11 4.47 3.92
C GLU A 58 14.04 6.00 3.77
N GLY A 59 12.83 6.53 3.97
CA GLY A 59 12.53 7.94 3.79
C GLY A 59 12.10 8.31 2.37
N ARG A 60 11.44 9.45 2.26
CA ARG A 60 10.93 9.96 0.96
C ARG A 60 12.02 10.13 -0.09
N ALA A 61 13.18 10.64 0.29
CA ALA A 61 14.29 10.87 -0.65
C ALA A 61 14.76 9.56 -1.29
N ASP A 62 14.84 8.48 -0.51
CA ASP A 62 15.23 7.16 -1.00
C ASP A 62 14.14 6.56 -1.90
N MET A 63 12.85 6.73 -1.54
CA MET A 63 11.74 6.33 -2.40
C MET A 63 11.79 7.03 -3.75
N VAL A 64 11.96 8.34 -3.77
CA VAL A 64 12.03 9.16 -4.99
C VAL A 64 13.17 8.67 -5.87
N ALA A 65 14.37 8.48 -5.31
CA ALA A 65 15.52 7.99 -6.06
C ALA A 65 15.27 6.60 -6.67
N GLY A 66 14.67 5.68 -5.88
CA GLY A 66 14.34 4.33 -6.34
C GLY A 66 13.30 4.32 -7.45
N MET A 67 12.28 5.13 -7.33
CA MET A 67 11.21 5.25 -8.34
C MET A 67 11.76 5.83 -9.66
N TYR A 68 12.60 6.85 -9.61
CA TYR A 68 13.23 7.38 -10.83
C TYR A 68 14.13 6.35 -11.52
N ARG A 69 14.87 5.54 -10.76
CA ARG A 69 15.66 4.43 -11.34
C ARG A 69 14.80 3.40 -12.07
N ASN A 70 13.61 3.11 -11.54
CA ASN A 70 12.71 2.10 -12.09
C ASN A 70 11.74 2.63 -13.16
N ARG A 71 11.53 3.95 -13.23
CA ARG A 71 10.57 4.60 -14.14
C ARG A 71 10.71 4.19 -15.60
N PRO A 72 11.92 4.01 -16.17
CA PRO A 72 12.07 3.58 -17.56
C PRO A 72 11.44 2.23 -17.89
N ARG A 73 11.26 1.34 -16.89
CA ARG A 73 10.61 0.03 -17.06
C ARG A 73 9.14 0.14 -17.44
N TYR A 74 8.51 1.27 -17.14
CA TYR A 74 7.08 1.51 -17.37
C TYR A 74 6.84 2.40 -18.58
N LYS A 75 7.88 2.61 -19.40
CA LYS A 75 7.73 3.32 -20.67
C LYS A 75 6.77 2.55 -21.58
N ASP A 76 5.79 3.25 -22.13
CA ASP A 76 4.83 2.69 -23.09
C ASP A 76 3.83 1.66 -22.49
N VAL A 77 3.72 1.58 -21.17
CA VAL A 77 2.71 0.76 -20.50
C VAL A 77 1.82 1.61 -19.59
N ALA A 78 0.53 1.30 -19.59
CA ALA A 78 -0.39 1.83 -18.60
C ALA A 78 -0.35 0.93 -17.36
N LEU A 79 0.17 1.49 -16.27
CA LEU A 79 0.31 0.81 -14.99
C LEU A 79 -0.98 0.99 -14.18
N ARG A 80 -1.47 -0.07 -13.53
CA ARG A 80 -2.58 0.00 -12.59
C ARG A 80 -2.31 -0.87 -11.39
N HIS A 81 -2.45 -0.27 -10.20
CA HIS A 81 -2.43 -0.95 -8.91
C HIS A 81 -3.87 -1.16 -8.44
N TRP A 82 -4.20 -2.40 -8.10
CA TRP A 82 -5.50 -2.81 -7.58
C TRP A 82 -5.32 -3.26 -6.14
N PHE A 83 -5.91 -2.54 -5.21
CA PHE A 83 -5.90 -2.87 -3.79
C PHE A 83 -7.31 -3.27 -3.36
N ASP A 84 -7.42 -4.43 -2.72
CA ASP A 84 -8.71 -4.96 -2.27
C ASP A 84 -8.56 -5.84 -1.01
N HIS A 85 -9.69 -6.25 -0.47
CA HIS A 85 -9.75 -7.08 0.74
C HIS A 85 -9.03 -6.45 1.93
N LEU A 86 -9.34 -5.18 2.19
CA LEU A 86 -8.73 -4.41 3.26
C LEU A 86 -9.19 -4.93 4.63
N VAL A 87 -8.23 -5.28 5.48
CA VAL A 87 -8.43 -5.51 6.90
C VAL A 87 -7.87 -4.31 7.64
N ILE A 88 -8.74 -3.57 8.32
CA ILE A 88 -8.42 -2.29 8.98
C ILE A 88 -8.45 -2.50 10.48
N GLU A 89 -7.34 -2.23 11.15
CA GLU A 89 -7.16 -2.41 12.60
C GLU A 89 -6.66 -1.10 13.23
N PRO A 90 -7.57 -0.24 13.74
CA PRO A 90 -7.15 0.95 14.49
C PRO A 90 -6.37 0.55 15.75
N GLU A 91 -5.20 1.16 15.96
CA GLU A 91 -4.41 0.99 17.18
C GLU A 91 -4.75 2.06 18.22
N ASP A 92 -4.88 3.30 17.76
CA ASP A 92 -5.24 4.48 18.53
C ASP A 92 -5.91 5.52 17.61
N ASP A 93 -6.14 6.73 18.11
CA ASP A 93 -6.81 7.79 17.34
C ASP A 93 -6.01 8.23 16.09
N ASP A 94 -4.69 8.05 16.09
CA ASP A 94 -3.79 8.56 15.07
C ASP A 94 -3.06 7.46 14.28
N THR A 95 -3.21 6.19 14.64
CA THR A 95 -2.49 5.07 14.02
C THR A 95 -3.44 3.94 13.64
N VAL A 96 -3.34 3.49 12.40
CA VAL A 96 -4.15 2.39 11.84
C VAL A 96 -3.25 1.41 11.11
N ARG A 97 -3.41 0.12 11.39
CA ARG A 97 -2.83 -0.95 10.58
C ARG A 97 -3.81 -1.35 9.50
N VAL A 98 -3.33 -1.52 8.28
CA VAL A 98 -4.13 -1.98 7.16
C VAL A 98 -3.39 -3.09 6.42
N SER A 99 -4.02 -4.25 6.31
CA SER A 99 -3.54 -5.33 5.44
C SER A 99 -4.45 -5.45 4.22
N TYR A 100 -3.89 -5.74 3.05
CA TYR A 100 -4.68 -5.85 1.82
C TYR A 100 -3.95 -6.69 0.77
N TYR A 101 -4.71 -7.11 -0.26
CA TYR A 101 -4.15 -7.75 -1.43
C TYR A 101 -3.83 -6.73 -2.52
N SER A 102 -2.74 -6.94 -3.21
CA SER A 102 -2.29 -6.08 -4.30
C SER A 102 -2.12 -6.89 -5.58
N LEU A 103 -2.72 -6.38 -6.65
CA LEU A 103 -2.54 -6.85 -8.01
C LEU A 103 -2.06 -5.67 -8.86
N VAL A 104 -1.07 -5.89 -9.72
CA VAL A 104 -0.57 -4.87 -10.64
C VAL A 104 -0.74 -5.36 -12.07
N THR A 105 -1.35 -4.55 -12.91
CA THR A 105 -1.52 -4.81 -14.33
C THR A 105 -0.73 -3.83 -15.17
N HIS A 106 -0.21 -4.31 -16.29
CA HIS A 106 0.47 -3.52 -17.32
C HIS A 106 -0.31 -3.67 -18.63
N THR A 107 -0.75 -2.58 -19.21
CA THR A 107 -1.40 -2.58 -20.53
C THR A 107 -0.45 -1.91 -21.54
N ASP A 108 -0.09 -2.63 -22.59
CA ASP A 108 0.77 -2.12 -23.65
C ASP A 108 0.01 -1.25 -24.68
N ARG A 109 0.69 -0.75 -25.70
CA ARG A 109 0.10 0.11 -26.74
C ARG A 109 -0.93 -0.62 -27.61
N GLU A 110 -0.83 -1.94 -27.75
CA GLU A 110 -1.76 -2.80 -28.48
C GLU A 110 -2.98 -3.20 -27.63
N GLY A 111 -3.01 -2.85 -26.34
CA GLY A 111 -4.07 -3.19 -25.41
C GLY A 111 -3.92 -4.56 -24.74
N ASN A 112 -2.77 -5.21 -24.88
CA ASN A 112 -2.49 -6.47 -24.18
C ASN A 112 -2.22 -6.19 -22.70
N VAL A 113 -2.81 -7.00 -21.83
CA VAL A 113 -2.66 -6.89 -20.37
C VAL A 113 -1.78 -8.01 -19.87
N THR A 114 -0.76 -7.66 -19.11
CA THR A 114 0.07 -8.60 -18.35
C THR A 114 -0.05 -8.32 -16.86
N PHE A 115 0.21 -9.34 -16.03
CA PHE A 115 0.07 -9.29 -14.59
C PHE A 115 1.42 -9.44 -13.92
N GLU A 116 1.66 -8.66 -12.87
CA GLU A 116 2.71 -8.96 -11.91
C GLU A 116 2.25 -10.09 -10.96
N PRO A 117 3.17 -10.72 -10.21
CA PRO A 117 2.78 -11.60 -9.11
C PRO A 117 1.87 -10.86 -8.12
N THR A 118 0.97 -11.58 -7.46
CA THR A 118 0.15 -11.00 -6.41
C THR A 118 0.92 -10.86 -5.10
N PHE A 119 0.52 -9.90 -4.29
CA PHE A 119 1.15 -9.58 -3.01
C PHE A 119 0.11 -9.40 -1.92
N THR A 120 0.50 -9.74 -0.71
CA THR A 120 -0.14 -9.27 0.51
C THR A 120 0.70 -8.13 1.06
N VAL A 121 0.07 -7.05 1.44
CA VAL A 121 0.75 -5.83 1.90
C VAL A 121 0.27 -5.46 3.29
N ASP A 122 1.21 -5.10 4.16
CA ASP A 122 0.93 -4.60 5.50
C ASP A 122 1.42 -3.15 5.61
N ASP A 123 0.47 -2.25 5.84
CA ASP A 123 0.73 -0.82 6.03
C ASP A 123 0.47 -0.40 7.48
N VAL A 124 1.25 0.57 7.93
CA VAL A 124 0.92 1.42 9.07
C VAL A 124 0.60 2.81 8.54
N LEU A 125 -0.63 3.24 8.73
CA LEU A 125 -1.05 4.59 8.42
C LEU A 125 -1.05 5.43 9.70
N VAL A 126 -0.65 6.68 9.58
CA VAL A 126 -0.68 7.64 10.68
C VAL A 126 -1.43 8.91 10.25
N ARG A 127 -2.13 9.51 11.21
CA ARG A 127 -2.80 10.80 11.02
C ARG A 127 -1.92 11.90 11.57
N ARG A 128 -1.67 12.90 10.73
CA ARG A 128 -0.95 14.12 11.12
C ARG A 128 -1.68 15.31 10.54
N GLU A 129 -2.01 16.28 11.38
CA GLU A 129 -2.75 17.48 10.96
C GLU A 129 -4.03 17.16 10.17
N GLY A 130 -4.76 16.13 10.61
CA GLY A 130 -6.01 15.69 10.00
C GLY A 130 -5.87 14.87 8.71
N ARG A 131 -4.65 14.58 8.24
CA ARG A 131 -4.38 13.80 7.02
C ARG A 131 -3.75 12.45 7.33
N LEU A 132 -4.13 11.44 6.54
CA LEU A 132 -3.48 10.13 6.55
C LEU A 132 -2.19 10.15 5.73
N TYR A 133 -1.17 9.47 6.26
CA TYR A 133 0.10 9.19 5.60
C TYR A 133 0.47 7.73 5.83
N THR A 134 1.14 7.12 4.87
CA THR A 134 1.78 5.82 5.09
C THR A 134 3.09 6.04 5.84
N LYS A 135 3.19 5.45 7.03
CA LYS A 135 4.44 5.44 7.82
C LYS A 135 5.35 4.31 7.42
N SER A 136 4.77 3.14 7.17
CA SER A 136 5.52 1.97 6.71
C SER A 136 4.65 1.10 5.81
N ARG A 137 5.30 0.45 4.86
CA ARG A 137 4.72 -0.55 3.98
C ARG A 137 5.64 -1.75 3.88
N VAL A 138 5.12 -2.94 4.13
CA VAL A 138 5.83 -4.20 3.93
C VAL A 138 5.08 -5.02 2.90
N ILE A 139 5.78 -5.41 1.83
CA ILE A 139 5.20 -6.13 0.69
C ILE A 139 5.67 -7.57 0.74
N HIS A 140 4.74 -8.52 0.77
CA HIS A 140 4.99 -9.96 0.78
C HIS A 140 4.48 -10.57 -0.51
N ARG A 141 5.33 -11.32 -1.21
CA ARG A 141 4.89 -12.10 -2.37
C ARG A 141 4.03 -13.26 -1.89
N ASP A 142 2.86 -13.44 -2.51
CA ASP A 142 1.99 -14.56 -2.20
C ASP A 142 2.62 -15.87 -2.63
N MET A 143 2.53 -16.85 -1.75
CA MET A 143 3.02 -18.22 -1.96
C MET A 143 1.88 -19.20 -1.69
N PRO A 144 1.84 -20.36 -2.39
CA PRO A 144 0.86 -21.38 -2.10
C PRO A 144 0.89 -21.82 -0.63
N VAL A 145 -0.27 -22.09 -0.07
CA VAL A 145 -0.39 -22.66 1.28
C VAL A 145 0.01 -24.13 1.22
N GLU A 146 0.92 -24.55 2.09
CA GLU A 146 1.22 -25.98 2.27
C GLU A 146 0.07 -26.66 3.04
N LEU A 147 -0.50 -27.73 2.46
CA LEU A 147 -1.62 -28.50 3.01
C LEU A 147 -1.13 -29.79 3.67
#